data_4baac7ad84955e50c57465632fbfde0f
#
_entry.id   4baac7ad84955e50c57465632fbfde0f
#
_cell.length_a   1.000
_cell.length_b   1.000
_cell.length_c   1.000
_cell.angle_alpha   90.00
_cell.angle_beta   90.00
_cell.angle_gamma   90.00
#
_symmetry.space_group_name_H-M   'P 1'
#
loop_
_entity.id
_entity.type
_entity.pdbx_description
1 polymer ?
#
loop_
_entity_poly.entity_id
_entity_poly.type
_entity_poly.pdbx_seq_one_letter_code
_entity_poly.pdbx_strand_id
1 'polypeptide(L)'
;MEAIGSGKIEVSPTAIASLAGQAVLECYGVVGMASKDLARGLVEILQPASHRRGVEVHLDNDQITIDLYVVLEYGTRLITVARNIQSGVKYAVERALGVPVTAVNVHIQDLRVSSD
;
A
#
# COMPACT_ATOMS: atom_id res chain seq x y z
N MET A 1 -19.08 6.21 -1.99
CA MET A 1 -19.86 5.03 -1.62
C MET A 1 -21.31 5.27 -1.91
N GLU A 2 -21.95 4.30 -2.49
CA GLU A 2 -23.33 4.45 -2.90
C GLU A 2 -24.30 4.13 -1.78
N ALA A 3 -25.36 4.95 -1.69
CA ALA A 3 -26.52 4.65 -0.89
C ALA A 3 -27.57 4.09 -1.82
N ILE A 4 -28.11 2.93 -1.51
CA ILE A 4 -29.22 2.32 -2.25
C ILE A 4 -30.45 2.28 -1.38
N GLY A 5 -31.64 2.05 -1.99
CA GLY A 5 -32.92 2.19 -1.32
C GLY A 5 -33.08 1.48 0.01
N SER A 6 -32.38 0.36 0.22
CA SER A 6 -32.50 -0.41 1.45
C SER A 6 -31.35 -0.19 2.43
N GLY A 7 -30.51 0.81 2.21
CA GLY A 7 -29.41 1.09 3.12
C GLY A 7 -28.18 1.63 2.43
N LYS A 8 -27.05 1.55 3.14
CA LYS A 8 -25.80 2.17 2.73
C LYS A 8 -24.68 1.14 2.82
N ILE A 9 -23.77 1.15 1.84
CA ILE A 9 -22.58 0.32 1.85
C ILE A 9 -21.38 1.26 1.91
N GLU A 10 -20.55 1.09 2.91
CA GLU A 10 -19.31 1.85 3.06
C GLU A 10 -18.13 0.91 3.21
N VAL A 11 -17.00 1.30 2.59
CA VAL A 11 -15.75 0.59 2.79
C VAL A 11 -14.81 1.53 3.55
N SER A 12 -14.37 1.10 4.73
CA SER A 12 -13.51 1.93 5.56
C SER A 12 -12.11 2.06 4.96
N PRO A 13 -11.40 3.18 5.24
CA PRO A 13 -9.99 3.29 4.84
C PRO A 13 -9.13 2.15 5.37
N THR A 14 -9.45 1.62 6.55
CA THR A 14 -8.72 0.47 7.11
C THR A 14 -8.86 -0.77 6.24
N ALA A 15 -10.06 -1.03 5.72
CA ALA A 15 -10.27 -2.16 4.83
C ALA A 15 -9.47 -2.00 3.53
N ILE A 16 -9.46 -0.79 2.98
CA ILE A 16 -8.69 -0.48 1.77
C ILE A 16 -7.20 -0.66 2.05
N ALA A 17 -6.73 -0.19 3.20
CA ALA A 17 -5.33 -0.33 3.60
C ALA A 17 -4.93 -1.80 3.71
N SER A 18 -5.82 -2.66 4.20
CA SER A 18 -5.55 -4.10 4.28
C SER A 18 -5.38 -4.71 2.90
N LEU A 19 -6.25 -4.35 1.95
CA LEU A 19 -6.14 -4.83 0.57
C LEU A 19 -4.83 -4.37 -0.06
N ALA A 20 -4.50 -3.10 0.10
CA ALA A 20 -3.30 -2.52 -0.50
C ALA A 20 -2.03 -3.14 0.08
N GLY A 21 -1.95 -3.23 1.40
CA GLY A 21 -0.78 -3.78 2.07
C GLY A 21 -0.54 -5.24 1.72
N GLN A 22 -1.60 -6.02 1.63
CA GLN A 22 -1.49 -7.43 1.22
C GLN A 22 -0.94 -7.53 -0.20
N ALA A 23 -1.41 -6.68 -1.10
CA ALA A 23 -0.94 -6.68 -2.49
C ALA A 23 0.55 -6.31 -2.56
N VAL A 24 1.01 -5.36 -1.74
CA VAL A 24 2.42 -4.97 -1.71
C VAL A 24 3.30 -6.14 -1.30
N LEU A 25 2.89 -6.87 -0.25
CA LEU A 25 3.69 -7.95 0.28
C LEU A 25 3.87 -9.10 -0.71
N GLU A 26 3.02 -9.18 -1.72
CA GLU A 26 3.12 -10.20 -2.77
C GLU A 26 4.02 -9.77 -3.93
N CYS A 27 4.49 -8.52 -3.95
CA CYS A 27 5.31 -8.01 -5.04
C CYS A 27 6.77 -8.44 -4.89
N TYR A 28 7.38 -8.81 -6.02
CA TYR A 28 8.81 -9.11 -6.06
C TYR A 28 9.62 -7.87 -5.65
N GLY A 29 10.67 -8.08 -4.88
CA GLY A 29 11.60 -7.03 -4.49
C GLY A 29 11.19 -6.27 -3.24
N VAL A 30 10.05 -6.61 -2.64
CA VAL A 30 9.60 -6.00 -1.41
C VAL A 30 10.11 -6.82 -0.22
N VAL A 31 10.85 -6.16 0.68
CA VAL A 31 11.27 -6.78 1.94
C VAL A 31 10.13 -6.70 2.95
N GLY A 32 9.43 -5.58 2.98
CA GLY A 32 8.29 -5.40 3.87
C GLY A 32 7.77 -3.99 3.83
N MET A 33 6.77 -3.74 4.67
CA MET A 33 6.23 -2.42 4.87
C MET A 33 6.97 -1.70 5.99
N ALA A 34 6.94 -0.39 5.95
CA ALA A 34 7.53 0.43 7.01
C ALA A 34 6.49 1.40 7.54
N SER A 35 6.69 1.89 8.74
CA SER A 35 5.86 2.96 9.27
C SER A 35 6.14 4.25 8.50
N LYS A 36 5.12 5.09 8.34
CA LYS A 36 5.26 6.42 7.78
C LYS A 36 6.25 7.25 8.59
N ASP A 37 6.21 7.12 9.92
CA ASP A 37 7.02 7.93 10.82
C ASP A 37 8.41 7.32 10.97
N LEU A 38 9.44 8.14 10.67
CA LEU A 38 10.84 7.74 10.84
C LEU A 38 11.33 8.32 12.16
N ALA A 39 11.19 7.54 13.23
CA ALA A 39 11.70 7.97 14.53
C ALA A 39 13.22 7.93 14.50
N ARG A 40 13.86 9.09 14.67
CA ARG A 40 15.32 9.23 14.74
C ARG A 40 16.04 8.68 13.50
N GLY A 41 15.38 8.73 12.35
CA GLY A 41 15.98 8.24 11.11
C GLY A 41 16.08 6.73 10.99
N LEU A 42 15.48 5.99 11.91
CA LEU A 42 15.48 4.54 11.88
C LEU A 42 14.23 4.04 11.16
N VAL A 43 14.43 3.13 10.24
CA VAL A 43 13.32 2.50 9.52
C VAL A 43 13.08 1.12 10.12
N GLU A 44 11.88 0.93 10.64
CA GLU A 44 11.47 -0.35 11.20
C GLU A 44 10.59 -1.08 10.20
N ILE A 45 10.94 -2.33 9.91
CA ILE A 45 10.12 -3.17 9.03
C ILE A 45 8.97 -3.71 9.86
N LEU A 46 7.75 -3.44 9.40
CA LEU A 46 6.54 -3.91 10.08
C LEU A 46 6.36 -5.40 9.86
N GLN A 47 5.87 -6.09 10.88
CA GLN A 47 5.51 -7.48 10.74
C GLN A 47 4.36 -7.59 9.73
N PRO A 48 4.28 -8.70 8.97
CA PRO A 48 3.22 -8.85 7.97
C PRO A 48 1.81 -8.63 8.52
N ALA A 49 1.55 -9.02 9.76
CA ALA A 49 0.24 -8.82 10.37
C ALA A 49 -0.08 -7.35 10.63
N SER A 50 0.94 -6.49 10.64
CA SER A 50 0.80 -5.05 10.88
C SER A 50 0.97 -4.22 9.61
N HIS A 51 0.86 -4.84 8.44
CA HIS A 51 1.17 -4.15 7.17
C HIS A 51 0.32 -2.90 6.93
N ARG A 52 -0.90 -2.85 7.49
CA ARG A 52 -1.78 -1.68 7.33
C ARG A 52 -1.16 -0.39 7.83
N ARG A 53 -0.26 -0.46 8.81
CA ARG A 53 0.39 0.72 9.37
C ARG A 53 1.34 1.38 8.37
N GLY A 54 1.71 0.68 7.32
CA GLY A 54 2.52 1.23 6.23
C GLY A 54 1.70 1.76 5.07
N VAL A 55 0.39 1.89 5.23
CA VAL A 55 -0.51 2.35 4.16
C VAL A 55 -1.35 3.51 4.67
N GLU A 56 -1.37 4.60 3.90
CA GLU A 56 -2.31 5.70 4.14
C GLU A 56 -3.30 5.76 3.01
N VAL A 57 -4.57 5.84 3.34
CA VAL A 57 -5.64 5.93 2.36
C VAL A 57 -6.34 7.28 2.52
N HIS A 58 -6.40 8.04 1.44
CA HIS A 58 -7.05 9.33 1.42
C HIS A 58 -8.29 9.23 0.53
N LEU A 59 -9.45 9.50 1.12
CA LEU A 59 -10.72 9.52 0.41
C LEU A 59 -11.18 10.97 0.35
N ASP A 60 -11.25 11.52 -0.86
CA ASP A 60 -11.62 12.91 -1.07
C ASP A 60 -12.42 13.02 -2.35
N ASN A 61 -13.66 13.54 -2.25
CA ASN A 61 -14.54 13.74 -3.41
C ASN A 61 -14.65 12.49 -4.30
N ASP A 62 -14.86 11.32 -3.67
CA ASP A 62 -14.96 10.04 -4.34
C ASP A 62 -13.67 9.60 -5.04
N GLN A 63 -12.56 10.28 -4.75
CA GLN A 63 -11.24 9.87 -5.26
C GLN A 63 -10.48 9.13 -4.19
N ILE A 64 -9.75 8.10 -4.62
CA ILE A 64 -8.96 7.27 -3.72
C ILE A 64 -7.49 7.47 -4.06
N THR A 65 -6.73 7.94 -3.08
CA THR A 65 -5.27 8.06 -3.19
C THR A 65 -4.66 7.19 -2.10
N ILE A 66 -3.68 6.39 -2.47
CA ILE A 66 -3.03 5.46 -1.55
C ILE A 66 -1.55 5.76 -1.49
N ASP A 67 -1.03 5.96 -0.28
CA ASP A 67 0.40 6.13 -0.04
C ASP A 67 0.93 4.87 0.65
N LEU A 68 2.01 4.34 0.09
CA LEU A 68 2.62 3.11 0.56
C LEU A 68 4.04 3.42 1.03
N TYR A 69 4.39 2.89 2.20
CA TYR A 69 5.72 3.07 2.79
C TYR A 69 6.38 1.70 2.83
N VAL A 70 7.44 1.53 2.05
CA VAL A 70 8.01 0.20 1.78
C VAL A 70 9.51 0.17 2.00
N VAL A 71 10.01 -1.03 2.27
CA VAL A 71 11.43 -1.34 2.28
C VAL A 71 11.65 -2.32 1.14
N LEU A 72 12.55 -1.97 0.23
CA LEU A 72 12.83 -2.79 -0.93
C LEU A 72 14.16 -3.50 -0.79
N GLU A 73 14.32 -4.56 -1.58
CA GLU A 73 15.55 -5.34 -1.58
C GLU A 73 16.66 -4.61 -2.33
N TYR A 74 17.81 -4.46 -1.68
CA TYR A 74 18.99 -3.87 -2.28
C TYR A 74 19.44 -4.71 -3.48
N GLY A 75 19.77 -4.03 -4.56
CA GLY A 75 20.22 -4.70 -5.77
C GLY A 75 19.15 -4.94 -6.82
N THR A 76 17.89 -4.64 -6.49
CA THR A 76 16.81 -4.71 -7.47
C THR A 76 16.71 -3.38 -8.24
N ARG A 77 15.99 -3.39 -9.35
CA ARG A 77 15.69 -2.15 -10.09
C ARG A 77 14.54 -1.45 -9.37
N LEU A 78 14.87 -0.48 -8.55
CA LEU A 78 13.90 0.15 -7.65
C LEU A 78 12.70 0.76 -8.37
N ILE A 79 12.93 1.46 -9.47
CA ILE A 79 11.83 2.10 -10.20
C ILE A 79 10.91 1.05 -10.82
N THR A 80 11.47 -0.03 -11.33
CA THR A 80 10.68 -1.12 -11.88
C THR A 80 9.84 -1.79 -10.79
N VAL A 81 10.46 -2.06 -9.64
CA VAL A 81 9.74 -2.64 -8.50
C VAL A 81 8.61 -1.71 -8.05
N ALA A 82 8.90 -0.41 -7.93
CA ALA A 82 7.90 0.57 -7.51
C ALA A 82 6.73 0.64 -8.49
N ARG A 83 7.01 0.60 -9.79
CA ARG A 83 5.94 0.60 -10.80
C ARG A 83 5.09 -0.66 -10.72
N ASN A 84 5.70 -1.80 -10.46
CA ASN A 84 4.96 -3.05 -10.29
C ASN A 84 4.09 -2.99 -9.04
N ILE A 85 4.58 -2.37 -7.97
CA ILE A 85 3.79 -2.15 -6.76
C ILE A 85 2.58 -1.28 -7.09
N GLN A 86 2.80 -0.16 -7.79
CA GLN A 86 1.70 0.74 -8.17
C GLN A 86 0.63 -0.01 -8.96
N SER A 87 1.04 -0.77 -9.97
CA SER A 87 0.11 -1.51 -10.83
C SER A 87 -0.63 -2.59 -10.06
N GLY A 88 0.10 -3.33 -9.22
CA GLY A 88 -0.49 -4.43 -8.46
C GLY A 88 -1.48 -3.96 -7.42
N VAL A 89 -1.15 -2.90 -6.70
CA VAL A 89 -2.03 -2.33 -5.69
C VAL A 89 -3.26 -1.72 -6.33
N LYS A 90 -3.06 -0.93 -7.39
CA LYS A 90 -4.18 -0.34 -8.11
C LYS A 90 -5.15 -1.41 -8.60
N TYR A 91 -4.62 -2.45 -9.23
CA TYR A 91 -5.44 -3.55 -9.72
C TYR A 91 -6.22 -4.24 -8.60
N ALA A 92 -5.52 -4.59 -7.51
CA ALA A 92 -6.14 -5.33 -6.41
C ALA A 92 -7.25 -4.53 -5.76
N VAL A 93 -7.02 -3.25 -5.52
CA VAL A 93 -8.00 -2.38 -4.85
C VAL A 93 -9.19 -2.10 -5.79
N GLU A 94 -8.91 -1.76 -7.04
CA GLU A 94 -9.98 -1.48 -8.01
C GLU A 94 -10.86 -2.71 -8.24
N ARG A 95 -10.24 -3.86 -8.33
CA ARG A 95 -10.99 -5.11 -8.53
C ARG A 95 -11.88 -5.43 -7.34
N ALA A 96 -11.38 -5.21 -6.13
CA ALA A 96 -12.14 -5.51 -4.93
C ALA A 96 -13.28 -4.53 -4.70
N LEU A 97 -13.05 -3.25 -4.99
CA LEU A 97 -14.03 -2.20 -4.70
C LEU A 97 -14.97 -1.90 -5.86
N GLY A 98 -14.54 -2.16 -7.08
CA GLY A 98 -15.31 -1.80 -8.27
C GLY A 98 -15.29 -0.32 -8.59
N VAL A 99 -14.35 0.45 -8.01
CA VAL A 99 -14.20 1.88 -8.28
C VAL A 99 -12.74 2.18 -8.61
N PRO A 100 -12.47 3.24 -9.38
CA PRO A 100 -11.10 3.55 -9.76
C PRO A 100 -10.29 4.12 -8.59
N VAL A 101 -8.99 3.84 -8.61
CA VAL A 101 -8.02 4.43 -7.69
C VAL A 101 -7.31 5.54 -8.47
N THR A 102 -7.32 6.74 -7.91
CA THR A 102 -6.77 7.92 -8.58
C THR A 102 -5.25 7.88 -8.66
N ALA A 103 -4.60 7.52 -7.56
CA ALA A 103 -3.14 7.48 -7.51
C ALA A 103 -2.66 6.51 -6.46
N VAL A 104 -1.52 5.88 -6.73
CA VAL A 104 -0.80 5.05 -5.77
C VAL A 104 0.62 5.61 -5.72
N ASN A 105 1.01 6.14 -4.56
CA ASN A 105 2.32 6.73 -4.34
C ASN A 105 3.16 5.76 -3.54
N VAL A 106 4.36 5.46 -4.03
CA VAL A 106 5.26 4.53 -3.37
C VAL A 106 6.42 5.31 -2.77
N HIS A 107 6.57 5.22 -1.45
CA HIS A 107 7.64 5.86 -0.70
C HIS A 107 8.61 4.78 -0.27
N ILE A 108 9.79 4.77 -0.89
CA ILE A 108 10.82 3.79 -0.57
C ILE A 108 11.60 4.34 0.62
N GLN A 109 11.37 3.78 1.79
CA GLN A 109 11.93 4.28 3.04
C GLN A 109 13.34 3.77 3.29
N ASP A 110 13.65 2.57 2.82
CA ASP A 110 14.95 1.96 3.06
C ASP A 110 15.18 0.82 2.08
N LEU A 111 16.45 0.42 1.99
CA LEU A 111 16.87 -0.74 1.21
C LEU A 111 17.55 -1.71 2.15
N ARG A 112 17.23 -2.97 2.03
CA ARG A 112 17.82 -4.01 2.87
C ARG A 112 18.34 -5.15 2.02
N VAL A 113 19.41 -5.75 2.49
CA VAL A 113 19.90 -6.98 1.89
C VAL A 113 19.06 -8.11 2.45
N SER A 114 18.46 -8.87 1.54
CA SER A 114 17.68 -10.03 1.93
C SER A 114 18.63 -11.10 2.47
N SER A 115 18.35 -11.58 3.69
CA SER A 115 19.14 -12.68 4.26
C SER A 115 18.40 -13.98 4.01
N ASP A 116 19.09 -14.92 3.43
CA ASP A 116 18.53 -16.26 3.18
C ASP A 116 18.60 -17.15 4.40
#